data_769f95f1b98c6adc8f22a651d782e4bb
#
_entry.id   769f95f1b98c6adc8f22a651d782e4bb
#
_cell.length_a   1.000
_cell.length_b   1.000
_cell.length_c   1.000
_cell.angle_alpha   90.00
_cell.angle_beta   90.00
_cell.angle_gamma   90.00
#
_symmetry.space_group_name_H-M   'P 1'
#
loop_
_entity.id
_entity.type
_entity.pdbx_description
1 polymer ?
#
loop_
_entity_poly.entity_id
_entity_poly.type
_entity_poly.pdbx_seq_one_letter_code
_entity_poly.pdbx_strand_id
1 'polypeptide(L)'
;MSDGLCNKISLSAEGVHVTVTDDHQGQPATSFGTPSPEPGSARRVVNEMVDAGLLDDLMDRVDQGGLALTGAGGFLPELVKAVLERGLAAELTGHLGYEKGDPAGRGSPNSRNGTSAKTVGTEVGDVGLAVPRDRNSSFEPRLVPKGARRVGGLDEMIISLYAGGMTVRDIGHHLARTLGTELSHDTISKITDAVLKEVKAWQARPLEENYPILYLDALVVKVRDRHQVRNKAAHIAVGVDLDGVKHVLGIWVQAAEGCGTPTGSFGPVPAAA
;
A
#
# COMPACT_ATOMS: atom_id res chain seq x y z
N MET A 1 -20.84 -22.19 -1.98
CA MET A 1 -19.81 -22.10 -3.03
C MET A 1 -19.08 -20.80 -2.76
N SER A 2 -18.00 -20.90 -2.01
CA SER A 2 -17.18 -19.74 -1.61
C SER A 2 -15.79 -19.99 -2.18
N ASP A 3 -15.46 -19.18 -3.20
CA ASP A 3 -14.14 -19.21 -3.83
C ASP A 3 -13.10 -18.66 -2.88
N GLY A 4 -12.21 -19.54 -2.44
CA GLY A 4 -11.12 -19.19 -1.52
C GLY A 4 -9.96 -18.55 -2.29
N LEU A 5 -9.51 -17.40 -1.80
CA LEU A 5 -8.24 -16.79 -2.19
C LEU A 5 -7.09 -17.74 -1.85
N CYS A 6 -6.45 -18.28 -2.85
CA CYS A 6 -5.25 -19.10 -2.71
C CYS A 6 -4.01 -18.18 -2.67
N ASN A 7 -3.56 -17.79 -1.48
CA ASN A 7 -2.29 -17.08 -1.31
C ASN A 7 -1.14 -18.08 -1.30
N LYS A 8 -0.36 -18.11 -2.38
CA LYS A 8 0.85 -18.92 -2.47
C LYS A 8 2.03 -18.17 -1.85
N ILE A 9 2.64 -18.78 -0.83
CA ILE A 9 3.92 -18.31 -0.29
C ILE A 9 5.01 -19.25 -0.82
N SER A 10 5.91 -18.71 -1.63
CA SER A 10 7.07 -19.46 -2.12
C SER A 10 8.27 -19.18 -1.24
N LEU A 11 8.88 -20.24 -0.68
CA LEU A 11 10.13 -20.18 0.06
C LEU A 11 11.27 -20.57 -0.88
N SER A 12 12.13 -19.60 -1.22
CA SER A 12 13.43 -19.90 -1.86
C SER A 12 14.53 -19.91 -0.81
N ALA A 13 15.65 -20.57 -1.11
CA ALA A 13 16.78 -20.72 -0.19
C ALA A 13 17.48 -19.40 0.20
N GLU A 14 17.07 -18.27 -0.40
CA GLU A 14 17.68 -16.95 -0.22
C GLU A 14 16.77 -15.91 0.46
N GLY A 15 15.59 -16.30 0.94
CA GLY A 15 14.69 -15.39 1.66
C GLY A 15 13.21 -15.68 1.42
N VAL A 16 12.38 -15.17 2.31
CA VAL A 16 10.92 -15.28 2.22
C VAL A 16 10.42 -14.22 1.23
N HIS A 17 10.07 -14.64 0.01
CA HIS A 17 9.35 -13.80 -0.93
C HIS A 17 7.85 -14.08 -0.82
N VAL A 18 7.07 -13.08 -0.44
CA VAL A 18 5.62 -13.15 -0.48
C VAL A 18 5.17 -12.62 -1.84
N THR A 19 4.82 -13.51 -2.76
CA THR A 19 4.14 -13.13 -4.01
C THR A 19 2.64 -13.39 -3.83
N VAL A 20 1.86 -12.33 -3.87
CA VAL A 20 0.40 -12.41 -3.98
C VAL A 20 0.06 -12.50 -5.46
N THR A 21 -0.28 -13.69 -5.95
CA THR A 21 -0.85 -13.86 -7.29
C THR A 21 -2.37 -13.86 -7.17
N ASP A 22 -2.99 -12.87 -7.76
CA ASP A 22 -4.45 -12.73 -7.86
C ASP A 22 -4.91 -13.47 -9.13
N ASP A 23 -5.32 -14.72 -8.97
CA ASP A 23 -5.98 -15.50 -10.03
C ASP A 23 -7.51 -15.45 -9.83
N HIS A 24 -8.11 -14.29 -10.13
CA HIS A 24 -9.57 -14.18 -10.25
C HIS A 24 -9.98 -14.06 -11.72
N GLN A 25 -10.31 -15.19 -12.34
CA GLN A 25 -11.26 -15.23 -13.45
C GLN A 25 -12.65 -15.52 -12.87
N GLY A 26 -13.55 -14.55 -12.91
CA GLY A 26 -14.97 -14.84 -12.70
C GLY A 26 -15.81 -13.70 -12.14
N GLN A 27 -16.43 -12.98 -13.06
CA GLN A 27 -17.64 -12.15 -13.02
C GLN A 27 -17.55 -10.73 -12.44
N PRO A 28 -18.14 -9.73 -13.15
CA PRO A 28 -18.02 -8.34 -12.81
C PRO A 28 -18.99 -7.98 -11.69
N ALA A 29 -18.46 -7.74 -10.51
CA ALA A 29 -19.12 -6.85 -9.58
C ALA A 29 -19.10 -5.46 -10.22
N THR A 30 -20.25 -4.82 -10.33
CA THR A 30 -20.42 -3.42 -10.74
C THR A 30 -19.63 -2.52 -9.78
N SER A 31 -18.33 -2.39 -10.03
CA SER A 31 -17.49 -1.40 -9.41
C SER A 31 -17.60 -0.14 -10.27
N PHE A 32 -18.07 0.95 -9.69
CA PHE A 32 -17.75 2.27 -10.17
C PHE A 32 -16.25 2.53 -9.95
N GLY A 33 -15.43 1.74 -10.64
CA GLY A 33 -13.99 1.87 -10.66
C GLY A 33 -13.61 2.79 -11.82
N THR A 34 -12.83 3.81 -11.54
CA THR A 34 -11.94 4.43 -12.53
C THR A 34 -11.26 3.30 -13.30
N PRO A 35 -11.31 3.31 -14.64
CA PRO A 35 -10.64 2.28 -15.42
C PRO A 35 -9.16 2.25 -15.02
N SER A 36 -8.66 1.08 -14.65
CA SER A 36 -7.23 0.88 -14.47
C SER A 36 -6.55 1.27 -15.78
N PRO A 37 -5.49 2.09 -15.74
CA PRO A 37 -4.81 2.50 -16.96
C PRO A 37 -4.33 1.26 -17.70
N GLU A 38 -4.57 1.22 -19.02
CA GLU A 38 -4.10 0.13 -19.86
C GLU A 38 -2.60 -0.10 -19.69
N PRO A 39 -2.14 -1.36 -19.56
CA PRO A 39 -0.72 -1.67 -19.47
C PRO A 39 0.02 -1.03 -20.66
N GLY A 40 0.92 -0.08 -20.39
CA GLY A 40 1.67 0.64 -21.41
C GLY A 40 1.19 2.06 -21.74
N SER A 41 0.07 2.53 -21.21
CA SER A 41 -0.38 3.93 -21.44
C SER A 41 0.64 4.95 -20.91
N ALA A 42 1.18 4.73 -19.71
CA ALA A 42 2.22 5.57 -19.12
C ALA A 42 3.50 5.56 -19.97
N ARG A 43 3.91 4.38 -20.47
CA ARG A 43 5.09 4.24 -21.33
C ARG A 43 4.92 5.00 -22.65
N ARG A 44 3.71 5.03 -23.22
CA ARG A 44 3.42 5.80 -24.44
C ARG A 44 3.61 7.30 -24.20
N VAL A 45 3.05 7.82 -23.11
CA VAL A 45 3.20 9.24 -22.74
C VAL A 45 4.67 9.59 -22.51
N VAL A 46 5.43 8.73 -21.84
CA VAL A 46 6.87 8.93 -21.64
C VAL A 46 7.61 8.95 -22.99
N ASN A 47 7.30 8.02 -23.90
CA ASN A 47 7.92 8.02 -25.23
C ASN A 47 7.57 9.28 -26.01
N GLU A 48 6.34 9.77 -25.97
CA GLU A 48 5.94 11.04 -26.58
C GLU A 48 6.73 12.23 -26.00
N MET A 49 7.02 12.24 -24.71
CA MET A 49 7.86 13.25 -24.07
C MET A 49 9.33 13.14 -24.50
N VAL A 50 9.85 11.92 -24.71
CA VAL A 50 11.18 11.66 -25.27
C VAL A 50 11.26 12.21 -26.68
N ASP A 51 10.30 11.84 -27.55
CA ASP A 51 10.25 12.24 -28.95
C ASP A 51 10.10 13.77 -29.12
N ALA A 52 9.47 14.41 -28.13
CA ALA A 52 9.36 15.87 -28.07
C ALA A 52 10.63 16.60 -27.56
N GLY A 53 11.69 15.86 -27.19
CA GLY A 53 12.94 16.41 -26.64
C GLY A 53 12.82 16.97 -25.19
N LEU A 54 11.68 16.78 -24.54
CA LEU A 54 11.45 17.32 -23.19
C LEU A 54 12.34 16.64 -22.14
N LEU A 55 12.72 15.39 -22.36
CA LEU A 55 13.62 14.67 -21.46
C LEU A 55 15.08 15.07 -21.66
N ASP A 56 15.49 15.44 -22.87
CA ASP A 56 16.86 15.90 -23.13
C ASP A 56 17.11 17.23 -22.40
N ASP A 57 16.19 18.18 -22.49
CA ASP A 57 16.24 19.45 -21.75
C ASP A 57 16.27 19.24 -20.23
N LEU A 58 15.55 18.21 -19.74
CA LEU A 58 15.55 17.85 -18.32
C LEU A 58 16.91 17.27 -17.90
N MET A 59 17.46 16.35 -18.70
CA MET A 59 18.74 15.69 -18.42
C MET A 59 19.88 16.71 -18.41
N ASP A 60 19.89 17.63 -19.35
CA ASP A 60 20.87 18.73 -19.38
C ASP A 60 20.86 19.56 -18.09
N ARG A 61 19.71 19.82 -17.52
CA ARG A 61 19.57 20.54 -16.24
C ARG A 61 20.03 19.72 -15.04
N VAL A 62 19.77 18.41 -15.06
CA VAL A 62 20.27 17.47 -14.05
C VAL A 62 21.79 17.38 -14.07
N ASP A 63 22.39 17.23 -15.27
CA ASP A 63 23.83 17.10 -15.47
C ASP A 63 24.59 18.38 -15.07
N GLN A 64 23.98 19.56 -15.25
CA GLN A 64 24.52 20.83 -14.77
C GLN A 64 24.41 20.99 -13.24
N GLY A 65 23.91 19.97 -12.52
CA GLY A 65 23.77 19.95 -11.06
C GLY A 65 22.73 20.94 -10.51
N GLY A 66 21.87 21.51 -11.38
CA GLY A 66 20.86 22.50 -11.00
C GLY A 66 19.52 21.88 -10.61
N LEU A 67 19.30 20.58 -10.82
CA LEU A 67 18.02 19.93 -10.59
C LEU A 67 18.19 18.55 -9.94
N ALA A 68 17.63 18.39 -8.74
CA ALA A 68 17.49 17.07 -8.10
C ALA A 68 16.25 16.35 -8.67
N LEU A 69 16.34 15.05 -8.93
CA LEU A 69 15.18 14.27 -9.40
C LEU A 69 14.17 13.97 -8.29
N THR A 70 14.66 13.61 -7.11
CA THR A 70 13.85 13.19 -5.95
C THR A 70 14.17 14.01 -4.71
N GLY A 71 13.40 13.84 -3.65
CA GLY A 71 13.55 14.57 -2.39
C GLY A 71 12.86 15.93 -2.40
N ALA A 72 13.06 16.70 -1.32
CA ALA A 72 12.41 17.99 -1.15
C ALA A 72 12.84 18.98 -2.25
N GLY A 73 11.88 19.51 -3.02
CA GLY A 73 12.13 20.42 -4.14
C GLY A 73 12.67 19.73 -5.40
N GLY A 74 12.66 18.41 -5.47
CA GLY A 74 13.05 17.66 -6.67
C GLY A 74 12.03 17.76 -7.79
N PHE A 75 12.44 17.39 -9.00
CA PHE A 75 11.61 17.43 -10.20
C PHE A 75 10.37 16.54 -10.10
N LEU A 76 10.53 15.28 -9.64
CA LEU A 76 9.42 14.34 -9.55
C LEU A 76 8.33 14.78 -8.56
N PRO A 77 8.63 15.25 -7.33
CA PRO A 77 7.63 15.86 -6.46
C PRO A 77 6.88 17.04 -7.10
N GLU A 78 7.58 17.93 -7.80
CA GLU A 78 6.94 19.06 -8.49
C GLU A 78 6.08 18.62 -9.67
N LEU A 79 6.50 17.59 -10.43
CA LEU A 79 5.69 17.00 -11.48
C LEU A 79 4.41 16.36 -10.91
N VAL A 80 4.53 15.56 -9.83
CA VAL A 80 3.38 14.95 -9.14
C VAL A 80 2.43 16.04 -8.63
N LYS A 81 2.96 17.12 -8.05
CA LYS A 81 2.18 18.28 -7.63
C LYS A 81 1.38 18.87 -8.78
N ALA A 82 2.02 19.17 -9.90
CA ALA A 82 1.36 19.76 -11.06
C ALA A 82 0.25 18.86 -11.62
N VAL A 83 0.47 17.55 -11.66
CA VAL A 83 -0.52 16.56 -12.10
C VAL A 83 -1.71 16.49 -11.12
N LEU A 84 -1.44 16.41 -9.82
CA LEU A 84 -2.49 16.35 -8.80
C LEU A 84 -3.32 17.64 -8.76
N GLU A 85 -2.69 18.81 -8.79
CA GLU A 85 -3.40 20.10 -8.79
C GLU A 85 -4.26 20.28 -10.05
N ARG A 86 -3.76 19.85 -11.21
CA ARG A 86 -4.54 19.86 -12.46
C ARG A 86 -5.73 18.90 -12.38
N GLY A 87 -5.52 17.68 -11.85
CA GLY A 87 -6.59 16.71 -11.64
C GLY A 87 -7.67 17.23 -10.67
N LEU A 88 -7.24 17.79 -9.55
CA LEU A 88 -8.16 18.41 -8.57
C LEU A 88 -8.96 19.58 -9.16
N ALA A 89 -8.33 20.39 -10.04
CA ALA A 89 -9.02 21.47 -10.74
C ALA A 89 -10.06 20.94 -11.73
N ALA A 90 -9.76 19.83 -12.41
CA ALA A 90 -10.70 19.15 -13.31
C ALA A 90 -11.88 18.53 -12.52
N GLU A 91 -11.61 17.87 -11.38
CA GLU A 91 -12.66 17.36 -10.49
C GLU A 91 -13.59 18.47 -10.00
N LEU A 92 -13.03 19.62 -9.58
CA LEU A 92 -13.86 20.76 -9.17
C LEU A 92 -14.67 21.33 -10.34
N THR A 93 -14.12 21.36 -11.56
CA THR A 93 -14.85 21.77 -12.77
C THR A 93 -16.02 20.84 -13.02
N GLY A 94 -15.81 19.53 -12.96
CA GLY A 94 -16.90 18.54 -13.08
C GLY A 94 -17.96 18.67 -11.98
N HIS A 95 -17.54 18.94 -10.74
CA HIS A 95 -18.45 19.16 -9.61
C HIS A 95 -19.32 20.42 -9.77
N LEU A 96 -18.76 21.51 -10.28
CA LEU A 96 -19.48 22.79 -10.47
C LEU A 96 -20.27 22.85 -11.79
N GLY A 97 -19.89 22.06 -12.80
CA GLY A 97 -20.50 22.03 -14.11
C GLY A 97 -20.07 23.17 -15.05
N TYR A 98 -19.04 23.97 -14.68
CA TYR A 98 -18.53 25.06 -15.52
C TYR A 98 -17.02 25.30 -15.29
N GLU A 99 -16.32 25.82 -16.29
CA GLU A 99 -14.91 26.12 -16.21
C GLU A 99 -14.60 27.44 -15.46
N LYS A 100 -13.33 27.62 -15.10
CA LYS A 100 -12.88 28.88 -14.47
C LYS A 100 -12.97 30.02 -15.49
N GLY A 101 -13.75 31.06 -15.13
CA GLY A 101 -13.97 32.23 -15.99
C GLY A 101 -15.15 32.09 -16.96
N ASP A 102 -15.80 30.94 -17.01
CA ASP A 102 -16.96 30.71 -17.86
C ASP A 102 -18.16 31.58 -17.42
N PRO A 103 -18.80 32.33 -18.37
CA PRO A 103 -20.03 33.06 -18.09
C PRO A 103 -21.14 32.18 -17.56
N ALA A 104 -21.20 30.90 -17.88
CA ALA A 104 -22.20 29.93 -17.37
C ALA A 104 -22.17 29.81 -15.84
N GLY A 105 -21.05 30.16 -15.19
CA GLY A 105 -20.95 30.21 -13.73
C GLY A 105 -21.65 31.40 -13.07
N ARG A 106 -22.15 32.41 -13.86
CA ARG A 106 -22.84 33.56 -13.32
C ARG A 106 -24.24 33.14 -12.84
N GLY A 107 -24.50 33.36 -11.55
CA GLY A 107 -25.78 32.96 -10.94
C GLY A 107 -25.86 31.49 -10.52
N SER A 108 -24.80 30.73 -10.67
CA SER A 108 -24.72 29.37 -10.12
C SER A 108 -24.89 29.40 -8.60
N PRO A 109 -25.60 28.43 -7.99
CA PRO A 109 -25.79 28.33 -6.54
C PRO A 109 -24.48 28.00 -5.82
N ASN A 110 -23.44 27.53 -6.52
CA ASN A 110 -22.12 27.23 -5.99
C ASN A 110 -21.02 27.83 -6.86
N SER A 111 -19.89 28.15 -6.29
CA SER A 111 -18.78 28.77 -7.00
C SER A 111 -17.43 28.36 -6.39
N ARG A 112 -16.37 28.53 -7.19
CA ARG A 112 -15.00 28.34 -6.71
C ARG A 112 -14.68 29.30 -5.56
N ASN A 113 -14.04 28.79 -4.50
CA ASN A 113 -13.72 29.58 -3.30
C ASN A 113 -12.24 29.44 -2.92
N GLY A 114 -11.37 29.73 -3.88
CA GLY A 114 -9.92 29.66 -3.67
C GLY A 114 -9.41 28.25 -3.43
N THR A 115 -8.26 28.16 -2.77
CA THR A 115 -7.55 26.90 -2.47
C THR A 115 -7.20 26.84 -0.99
N SER A 116 -6.94 25.63 -0.47
CA SER A 116 -6.34 25.39 0.83
C SER A 116 -5.01 24.67 0.66
N ALA A 117 -3.99 25.10 1.37
CA ALA A 117 -2.70 24.42 1.40
C ALA A 117 -2.83 23.08 2.15
N LYS A 118 -2.25 22.03 1.58
CA LYS A 118 -2.22 20.69 2.16
C LYS A 118 -0.93 19.99 1.76
N THR A 119 -0.18 19.45 2.72
CA THR A 119 0.96 18.60 2.42
C THR A 119 0.53 17.14 2.46
N VAL A 120 0.94 16.36 1.47
CA VAL A 120 0.70 14.93 1.36
C VAL A 120 2.02 14.20 1.10
N GLY A 121 2.25 13.10 1.82
CA GLY A 121 3.36 12.20 1.56
C GLY A 121 3.07 11.35 0.32
N THR A 122 4.06 11.21 -0.55
CA THR A 122 4.01 10.37 -1.75
C THR A 122 5.24 9.48 -1.84
N GLU A 123 5.26 8.55 -2.79
CA GLU A 123 6.42 7.68 -3.06
C GLU A 123 7.67 8.44 -3.52
N VAL A 124 7.51 9.69 -3.96
CA VAL A 124 8.61 10.54 -4.43
C VAL A 124 8.99 11.64 -3.45
N GLY A 125 8.31 11.70 -2.29
CA GLY A 125 8.54 12.69 -1.25
C GLY A 125 7.27 13.46 -0.85
N ASP A 126 7.42 14.42 0.04
CA ASP A 126 6.33 15.27 0.49
C ASP A 126 5.98 16.31 -0.58
N VAL A 127 4.70 16.42 -0.90
CA VAL A 127 4.16 17.33 -1.92
C VAL A 127 3.19 18.32 -1.29
N GLY A 128 3.50 19.61 -1.41
CA GLY A 128 2.63 20.69 -0.97
C GLY A 128 1.62 21.06 -2.06
N LEU A 129 0.33 20.76 -1.83
CA LEU A 129 -0.76 20.96 -2.78
C LEU A 129 -1.60 22.19 -2.44
N ALA A 130 -2.09 22.88 -3.47
CA ALA A 130 -3.14 23.88 -3.39
C ALA A 130 -4.49 23.24 -3.74
N VAL A 131 -5.15 22.61 -2.76
CA VAL A 131 -6.42 21.89 -2.96
C VAL A 131 -7.56 22.89 -3.18
N PRO A 132 -8.27 22.85 -4.32
CA PRO A 132 -9.33 23.80 -4.63
C PRO A 132 -10.56 23.54 -3.75
N ARG A 133 -11.33 24.60 -3.50
CA ARG A 133 -12.56 24.56 -2.69
C ARG A 133 -13.71 25.23 -3.42
N ASP A 134 -14.91 24.77 -3.13
CA ASP A 134 -16.15 25.42 -3.50
C ASP A 134 -16.71 26.25 -2.33
N ARG A 135 -17.63 27.15 -2.63
CA ARG A 135 -18.25 28.06 -1.66
C ARG A 135 -19.12 27.33 -0.64
N ASN A 136 -19.81 26.28 -1.08
CA ASN A 136 -20.74 25.52 -0.26
C ASN A 136 -20.05 24.40 0.54
N SER A 137 -18.72 24.21 0.38
CA SER A 137 -17.94 23.14 1.01
C SER A 137 -18.44 21.72 0.68
N SER A 138 -19.18 21.58 -0.42
CA SER A 138 -19.77 20.33 -0.90
C SER A 138 -18.82 19.51 -1.78
N PHE A 139 -17.74 20.12 -2.26
CA PHE A 139 -16.74 19.44 -3.07
C PHE A 139 -15.93 18.43 -2.23
N GLU A 140 -15.96 17.20 -2.65
CA GLU A 140 -15.16 16.10 -2.09
C GLU A 140 -14.19 15.56 -3.14
N PRO A 141 -12.91 15.96 -3.09
CA PRO A 141 -11.91 15.49 -4.04
C PRO A 141 -11.67 13.99 -3.87
N ARG A 142 -11.61 13.26 -4.99
CA ARG A 142 -11.35 11.82 -5.05
C ARG A 142 -9.86 11.51 -5.12
N LEU A 143 -9.09 12.32 -5.89
CA LEU A 143 -7.64 12.16 -6.02
C LEU A 143 -6.90 12.38 -4.69
N VAL A 144 -7.34 13.34 -3.91
CA VAL A 144 -6.76 13.65 -2.59
C VAL A 144 -7.89 13.81 -1.58
N PRO A 145 -8.44 12.74 -1.03
CA PRO A 145 -9.58 12.78 -0.12
C PRO A 145 -9.37 13.72 1.07
N LYS A 146 -10.46 14.30 1.59
CA LYS A 146 -10.41 15.09 2.83
C LYS A 146 -9.78 14.26 3.95
N GLY A 147 -8.82 14.84 4.67
CA GLY A 147 -8.11 14.15 5.76
C GLY A 147 -6.97 13.22 5.32
N ALA A 148 -6.86 12.84 4.06
CA ALA A 148 -5.72 12.06 3.59
C ALA A 148 -4.41 12.85 3.77
N ARG A 149 -3.42 12.24 4.40
CA ARG A 149 -2.08 12.80 4.59
C ARG A 149 -1.05 12.14 3.69
N ARG A 150 -1.42 11.05 3.03
CA ARG A 150 -0.61 10.27 2.10
C ARG A 150 -1.46 9.92 0.90
N VAL A 151 -0.83 9.84 -0.26
CA VAL A 151 -1.43 9.42 -1.52
C VAL A 151 -0.41 8.58 -2.30
N GLY A 152 -0.89 7.73 -3.18
CA GLY A 152 -0.04 6.76 -3.89
C GLY A 152 0.26 5.54 -3.03
N GLY A 153 1.31 4.78 -3.37
CA GLY A 153 1.72 3.51 -2.75
C GLY A 153 2.65 3.66 -1.55
N LEU A 154 2.70 4.83 -0.88
CA LEU A 154 3.61 5.02 0.26
C LEU A 154 3.29 4.07 1.43
N ASP A 155 2.01 3.81 1.69
CA ASP A 155 1.60 2.89 2.75
C ASP A 155 2.00 1.44 2.40
N GLU A 156 1.84 1.03 1.14
CA GLU A 156 2.27 -0.27 0.61
C GLU A 156 3.80 -0.42 0.65
N MET A 157 4.54 0.63 0.33
CA MET A 157 6.00 0.65 0.47
C MET A 157 6.42 0.41 1.92
N ILE A 158 5.79 1.08 2.88
CA ILE A 158 6.06 0.92 4.32
C ILE A 158 5.78 -0.53 4.75
N ILE A 159 4.67 -1.10 4.30
CA ILE A 159 4.30 -2.49 4.58
C ILE A 159 5.34 -3.44 4.00
N SER A 160 5.77 -3.22 2.77
CA SER A 160 6.80 -4.04 2.10
C SER A 160 8.15 -4.00 2.83
N LEU A 161 8.61 -2.81 3.24
CA LEU A 161 9.84 -2.65 4.02
C LEU A 161 9.74 -3.37 5.37
N TYR A 162 8.59 -3.27 6.04
CA TYR A 162 8.33 -3.96 7.30
C TYR A 162 8.31 -5.49 7.12
N ALA A 163 7.65 -5.98 6.08
CA ALA A 163 7.62 -7.40 5.72
C ALA A 163 9.03 -7.93 5.35
N GLY A 164 9.88 -7.07 4.78
CA GLY A 164 11.29 -7.34 4.54
C GLY A 164 12.16 -7.39 5.79
N GLY A 165 11.59 -7.15 6.99
CA GLY A 165 12.27 -7.27 8.28
C GLY A 165 12.84 -5.97 8.85
N MET A 166 12.57 -4.81 8.22
CA MET A 166 13.00 -3.53 8.77
C MET A 166 12.19 -3.17 10.02
N THR A 167 12.86 -2.62 11.02
CA THR A 167 12.16 -2.09 12.18
C THR A 167 11.44 -0.77 11.84
N VAL A 168 10.40 -0.43 12.60
CA VAL A 168 9.67 0.86 12.43
C VAL A 168 10.62 2.06 12.46
N ARG A 169 11.70 1.99 13.26
CA ARG A 169 12.71 3.04 13.33
C ARG A 169 13.55 3.10 12.03
N ASP A 170 13.97 1.95 11.53
CA ASP A 170 14.77 1.87 10.30
C ASP A 170 13.96 2.34 9.09
N ILE A 171 12.68 2.00 9.04
CA ILE A 171 11.74 2.50 8.02
C ILE A 171 11.67 4.03 8.08
N GLY A 172 11.47 4.62 9.27
CA GLY A 172 11.44 6.06 9.43
C GLY A 172 12.74 6.74 8.94
N HIS A 173 13.91 6.20 9.32
CA HIS A 173 15.20 6.69 8.84
C HIS A 173 15.38 6.52 7.32
N HIS A 174 14.91 5.40 6.77
CA HIS A 174 14.99 5.13 5.33
C HIS A 174 14.17 6.16 4.55
N LEU A 175 12.92 6.38 4.94
CA LEU A 175 12.03 7.35 4.28
C LEU A 175 12.57 8.79 4.37
N ALA A 176 13.05 9.20 5.54
CA ALA A 176 13.63 10.52 5.73
C ALA A 176 14.86 10.75 4.83
N ARG A 177 15.73 9.74 4.68
CA ARG A 177 16.94 9.85 3.85
C ARG A 177 16.66 9.75 2.35
N THR A 178 15.70 8.91 1.95
CA THR A 178 15.47 8.58 0.53
C THR A 178 14.43 9.52 -0.10
N LEU A 179 13.36 9.81 0.63
CA LEU A 179 12.23 10.61 0.13
C LEU A 179 12.15 12.00 0.77
N GLY A 180 12.92 12.25 1.83
CA GLY A 180 12.77 13.48 2.62
C GLY A 180 11.45 13.55 3.40
N THR A 181 10.74 12.42 3.53
CA THR A 181 9.45 12.34 4.22
C THR A 181 9.67 11.88 5.66
N GLU A 182 9.27 12.72 6.62
CA GLU A 182 9.34 12.40 8.04
C GLU A 182 8.00 11.85 8.54
N LEU A 183 7.98 10.57 8.90
CA LEU A 183 6.82 9.93 9.52
C LEU A 183 7.09 9.61 10.97
N SER A 184 6.11 9.89 11.83
CA SER A 184 6.20 9.50 13.24
C SER A 184 6.16 7.98 13.39
N HIS A 185 6.82 7.49 14.43
CA HIS A 185 6.83 6.08 14.81
C HIS A 185 5.42 5.49 14.91
N ASP A 186 4.49 6.27 15.50
CA ASP A 186 3.09 5.88 15.65
C ASP A 186 2.37 5.78 14.30
N THR A 187 2.74 6.62 13.33
CA THR A 187 2.14 6.56 11.99
C THR A 187 2.55 5.28 11.28
N ILE A 188 3.85 4.96 11.28
CA ILE A 188 4.36 3.73 10.67
C ILE A 188 3.75 2.51 11.36
N SER A 189 3.69 2.49 12.70
CA SER A 189 3.05 1.42 13.45
C SER A 189 1.58 1.22 13.06
N LYS A 190 0.81 2.29 12.91
CA LYS A 190 -0.60 2.20 12.48
C LYS A 190 -0.76 1.64 11.07
N ILE A 191 0.16 1.99 10.16
CA ILE A 191 0.15 1.46 8.79
C ILE A 191 0.44 -0.05 8.82
N THR A 192 1.45 -0.48 9.57
CA THR A 192 1.80 -1.90 9.68
C THR A 192 0.72 -2.68 10.45
N ASP A 193 0.06 -2.09 11.43
CA ASP A 193 -1.03 -2.71 12.17
C ASP A 193 -2.29 -2.96 11.31
N ALA A 194 -2.48 -2.20 10.23
CA ALA A 194 -3.59 -2.40 9.31
C ALA A 194 -3.57 -3.80 8.68
N VAL A 195 -2.37 -4.36 8.45
CA VAL A 195 -2.18 -5.71 7.90
C VAL A 195 -2.62 -6.82 8.85
N LEU A 196 -2.69 -6.54 10.17
CA LEU A 196 -3.09 -7.55 11.16
C LEU A 196 -4.49 -8.14 10.92
N LYS A 197 -5.39 -7.37 10.32
CA LYS A 197 -6.73 -7.86 9.98
C LYS A 197 -6.66 -8.93 8.89
N GLU A 198 -5.84 -8.68 7.87
CA GLU A 198 -5.63 -9.61 6.75
C GLU A 198 -4.90 -10.87 7.23
N VAL A 199 -3.87 -10.72 8.08
CA VAL A 199 -3.16 -11.84 8.70
C VAL A 199 -4.11 -12.70 9.53
N LYS A 200 -5.01 -12.10 10.32
CA LYS A 200 -6.01 -12.84 11.08
C LYS A 200 -7.01 -13.56 10.18
N ALA A 201 -7.49 -12.90 9.14
CA ALA A 201 -8.38 -13.53 8.15
C ALA A 201 -7.68 -14.69 7.44
N TRP A 202 -6.41 -14.51 7.05
CA TRP A 202 -5.60 -15.57 6.47
C TRP A 202 -5.40 -16.77 7.43
N GLN A 203 -5.14 -16.53 8.71
CA GLN A 203 -5.02 -17.59 9.72
C GLN A 203 -6.34 -18.34 9.97
N ALA A 204 -7.47 -17.65 9.84
CA ALA A 204 -8.80 -18.22 10.06
C ALA A 204 -9.43 -18.82 8.79
N ARG A 205 -8.72 -18.79 7.65
CA ARG A 205 -9.25 -19.33 6.38
C ARG A 205 -9.46 -20.84 6.47
N PRO A 206 -10.47 -21.41 5.77
CA PRO A 206 -10.60 -22.83 5.64
C PRO A 206 -9.37 -23.41 4.91
N LEU A 207 -8.88 -24.54 5.38
CA LEU A 207 -7.81 -25.29 4.73
C LEU A 207 -8.42 -26.29 3.74
N GLU A 208 -7.62 -26.76 2.80
CA GLU A 208 -8.02 -27.83 1.90
C GLU A 208 -8.20 -29.14 2.67
N GLU A 209 -9.00 -30.05 2.13
CA GLU A 209 -9.36 -31.29 2.82
C GLU A 209 -8.18 -32.24 3.02
N ASN A 210 -7.17 -32.23 2.13
CA ASN A 210 -6.07 -33.18 2.13
C ASN A 210 -4.70 -32.55 1.97
N TYR A 211 -3.84 -32.78 2.94
CA TYR A 211 -2.41 -32.52 2.88
C TYR A 211 -1.65 -33.80 3.21
N PRO A 212 -1.22 -34.60 2.22
CA PRO A 212 -0.54 -35.87 2.47
C PRO A 212 0.78 -35.74 3.26
N ILE A 213 1.42 -34.60 3.21
CA ILE A 213 2.64 -34.33 3.96
C ILE A 213 2.46 -33.05 4.79
N LEU A 214 2.78 -33.14 6.08
CA LEU A 214 2.73 -32.01 7.00
C LEU A 214 4.11 -31.83 7.66
N TYR A 215 4.67 -30.62 7.51
CA TYR A 215 5.86 -30.19 8.23
C TYR A 215 5.46 -29.28 9.38
N LEU A 216 5.96 -29.59 10.56
CA LEU A 216 5.80 -28.75 11.75
C LEU A 216 7.18 -28.33 12.22
N ASP A 217 7.40 -27.04 12.39
CA ASP A 217 8.65 -26.48 12.88
C ASP A 217 8.37 -25.41 13.94
N ALA A 218 9.35 -25.12 14.78
CA ALA A 218 9.26 -24.13 15.84
C ALA A 218 10.52 -23.28 15.92
N LEU A 219 10.34 -21.98 15.72
CA LEU A 219 11.40 -20.99 15.82
C LEU A 219 11.30 -20.21 17.13
N VAL A 220 12.44 -19.97 17.79
CA VAL A 220 12.47 -19.10 18.97
C VAL A 220 12.58 -17.64 18.52
N VAL A 221 11.54 -16.86 18.80
CA VAL A 221 11.47 -15.44 18.45
C VAL A 221 11.47 -14.57 19.71
N LYS A 222 12.12 -13.40 19.63
CA LYS A 222 12.09 -12.41 20.71
C LYS A 222 10.87 -11.51 20.55
N VAL A 223 9.93 -11.60 21.47
CA VAL A 223 8.71 -10.80 21.47
C VAL A 223 8.73 -9.83 22.65
N ARG A 224 8.48 -8.54 22.37
CA ARG A 224 8.26 -7.56 23.42
C ARG A 224 6.84 -7.68 23.93
N ASP A 225 6.70 -8.08 25.19
CA ASP A 225 5.43 -8.21 25.89
C ASP A 225 5.49 -7.37 27.18
N ARG A 226 4.55 -6.43 27.36
CA ARG A 226 4.47 -5.54 28.52
C ARG A 226 5.81 -4.92 28.93
N HIS A 227 6.54 -4.33 27.98
CA HIS A 227 7.86 -3.69 28.14
C HIS A 227 9.04 -4.65 28.44
N GLN A 228 8.81 -5.96 28.47
CA GLN A 228 9.86 -6.97 28.59
C GLN A 228 10.03 -7.72 27.28
N VAL A 229 11.31 -8.02 26.93
CA VAL A 229 11.60 -8.89 25.79
C VAL A 229 11.68 -10.32 26.31
N ARG A 230 10.81 -11.19 25.80
CA ARG A 230 10.77 -12.62 26.14
C ARG A 230 10.94 -13.47 24.90
N ASN A 231 11.62 -14.59 25.07
CA ASN A 231 11.67 -15.60 24.02
C ASN A 231 10.32 -16.33 23.98
N LYS A 232 9.74 -16.42 22.79
CA LYS A 232 8.50 -17.19 22.55
C LYS A 232 8.75 -18.17 21.41
N ALA A 233 8.09 -19.30 21.41
CA ALA A 233 8.11 -20.24 20.32
C ALA A 233 7.08 -19.83 19.26
N ALA A 234 7.53 -19.65 18.02
CA ALA A 234 6.65 -19.49 16.86
C ALA A 234 6.58 -20.83 16.13
N HIS A 235 5.45 -21.51 16.22
CA HIS A 235 5.17 -22.76 15.56
C HIS A 235 4.67 -22.48 14.15
N ILE A 236 5.25 -23.12 13.14
CA ILE A 236 4.89 -22.99 11.73
C ILE A 236 4.42 -24.37 11.26
N ALA A 237 3.26 -24.42 10.61
CA ALA A 237 2.77 -25.61 9.93
C ALA A 237 2.77 -25.38 8.41
N VAL A 238 3.39 -26.31 7.67
CA VAL A 238 3.44 -26.30 6.20
C VAL A 238 2.88 -27.62 5.70
N GLY A 239 1.81 -27.57 4.91
CA GLY A 239 1.22 -28.72 4.23
C GLY A 239 1.69 -28.79 2.78
N VAL A 240 1.79 -30.01 2.27
CA VAL A 240 2.00 -30.27 0.84
C VAL A 240 0.70 -30.85 0.29
N ASP A 241 0.15 -30.25 -0.77
CA ASP A 241 -1.06 -30.74 -1.42
C ASP A 241 -0.78 -31.96 -2.33
N LEU A 242 -1.82 -32.45 -3.00
CA LEU A 242 -1.71 -33.59 -3.92
C LEU A 242 -0.89 -33.28 -5.19
N ASP A 243 -0.75 -31.99 -5.52
CA ASP A 243 0.04 -31.53 -6.67
C ASP A 243 1.53 -31.28 -6.28
N GLY A 244 1.90 -31.52 -5.02
CA GLY A 244 3.25 -31.33 -4.50
C GLY A 244 3.58 -29.89 -4.14
N VAL A 245 2.60 -28.98 -4.13
CA VAL A 245 2.80 -27.56 -3.76
C VAL A 245 2.79 -27.40 -2.25
N LYS A 246 3.72 -26.59 -1.73
CA LYS A 246 3.81 -26.30 -0.30
C LYS A 246 2.96 -25.08 0.06
N HIS A 247 2.12 -25.24 1.08
CA HIS A 247 1.26 -24.20 1.62
C HIS A 247 1.57 -23.96 3.09
N VAL A 248 1.75 -22.69 3.50
CA VAL A 248 1.82 -22.36 4.92
C VAL A 248 0.40 -22.40 5.48
N LEU A 249 0.14 -23.35 6.36
CA LEU A 249 -1.18 -23.58 6.95
C LEU A 249 -1.48 -22.61 8.08
N GLY A 250 -0.47 -22.26 8.88
CA GLY A 250 -0.61 -21.28 9.94
C GLY A 250 0.70 -21.04 10.71
N ILE A 251 0.70 -19.95 11.49
CA ILE A 251 1.79 -19.56 12.37
C ILE A 251 1.19 -19.21 13.73
N TRP A 252 1.65 -19.87 14.81
CA TRP A 252 1.17 -19.62 16.17
C TRP A 252 2.33 -19.27 17.08
N VAL A 253 2.22 -18.16 17.81
CA VAL A 253 3.23 -17.73 18.77
C VAL A 253 2.73 -18.06 20.18
N GLN A 254 3.43 -18.97 20.86
CA GLN A 254 3.12 -19.35 22.24
C GLN A 254 4.15 -18.78 23.22
N ALA A 255 3.70 -18.49 24.45
CA ALA A 255 4.64 -18.22 25.53
C ALA A 255 5.48 -19.50 25.75
N ALA A 256 6.81 -19.37 25.72
CA ALA A 256 7.68 -20.48 26.09
C ALA A 256 7.57 -20.69 27.61
N GLU A 257 6.57 -21.44 28.06
CA GLU A 257 6.53 -22.03 29.36
C GLU A 257 7.06 -23.46 29.21
N GLY A 258 8.06 -23.82 30.04
CA GLY A 258 8.90 -24.99 29.90
C GLY A 258 8.18 -26.30 29.58
N CYS A 259 8.92 -27.19 28.98
CA CYS A 259 8.67 -28.58 28.61
C CYS A 259 7.35 -29.20 29.14
N GLY A 260 6.23 -28.72 28.65
CA GLY A 260 4.89 -29.26 28.86
C GLY A 260 4.23 -29.36 27.50
N THR A 261 3.69 -30.52 27.19
CA THR A 261 2.88 -30.81 26.00
C THR A 261 2.01 -29.62 25.61
N PRO A 262 1.96 -29.21 24.34
CA PRO A 262 1.10 -28.12 23.89
C PRO A 262 -0.37 -28.53 24.11
N THR A 263 -0.95 -28.08 25.22
CA THR A 263 -2.40 -28.06 25.41
C THR A 263 -3.00 -26.82 24.80
N GLY A 264 -2.71 -26.58 23.55
CA GLY A 264 -3.45 -25.67 22.69
C GLY A 264 -4.35 -26.53 21.83
N SER A 265 -5.63 -26.54 22.13
CA SER A 265 -6.64 -27.16 21.29
C SER A 265 -6.43 -26.64 19.87
N PHE A 266 -6.02 -27.50 18.95
CA PHE A 266 -6.39 -27.36 17.56
C PHE A 266 -7.89 -27.11 17.59
N GLY A 267 -8.34 -25.92 17.20
CA GLY A 267 -9.77 -25.67 17.10
C GLY A 267 -10.40 -26.80 16.31
N PRO A 268 -11.64 -27.19 16.62
CA PRO A 268 -12.24 -28.35 15.98
C PRO A 268 -12.20 -28.15 14.47
N VAL A 269 -11.54 -29.10 13.80
CA VAL A 269 -11.69 -29.26 12.36
C VAL A 269 -13.20 -29.43 12.15
N PRO A 270 -13.89 -28.54 11.40
CA PRO A 270 -15.31 -28.75 11.14
C PRO A 270 -15.45 -30.09 10.45
N ALA A 271 -16.16 -31.02 11.09
CA ALA A 271 -16.51 -32.30 10.49
C ALA A 271 -17.29 -32.03 9.21
N ALA A 272 -16.81 -32.58 8.11
CA ALA A 272 -17.53 -32.60 6.86
C ALA A 272 -18.90 -33.25 7.09
N ALA A 273 -19.98 -32.53 6.70
CA ALA A 273 -21.32 -33.07 6.57
C ALA A 273 -21.59 -33.40 5.10
#